data_bb996c3093411c31c3b623dd08dabf63
#
_entry.id   bb996c3093411c31c3b623dd08dabf63
#
_cell.length_a   1.000
_cell.length_b   1.000
_cell.length_c   1.000
_cell.angle_alpha   90.00
_cell.angle_beta   90.00
_cell.angle_gamma   90.00
#
_symmetry.space_group_name_H-M   'P 1'
#
loop_
_entity.id
_entity.type
_entity.pdbx_description
1 polymer ?
#
loop_
_entity_poly.entity_id
_entity_poly.type
_entity_poly.pdbx_seq_one_letter_code
_entity_poly.pdbx_strand_id
1 'polypeptide(L)'
;MKKNEIDYQYLYRQGIIGAWYLRLSQIPLYRMIKSKKRRVVCSCRRRFGKTTAIVISIIERCLVTEKLKVYYGSPQLNQTRAILSQVIDHIYMYAPNLKPKYNTQEGCYVFDNGSKIFLFGAKDTSELDKCRGQEANVLVLDEYAHFRYRPEYILKEVLMPMLLTTHGKLVISSTPSKDLTHPYFTLIREAQIKGEFFTHTIEDSVKCGDITVEQQNQIIEDCGGVESESYQREWLCRVVPPISSLIIPEASQKQDWLLPEDESKRIRAMVNYKYYHHYLAMDIGSVDYTCILYMTYIFEKDLVIIEGETVLKNEEVTTKNIAIKIKEKMNTLWGDKSYHTAVADNNNPILLRDLANTERIYFSPIKKDSLVAMVNYARLMFQNSRIKVSTDCQYLKDCLLFGLWDDNRKAFLRSDSLGHLDALAALIYGVRVIDQRTNPIPKVEKENIFYPIENKTSNTTEFFKSVLKL
;
A
#
# COMPACT_ATOMS: atom_id res chain seq x y z
N MET A 1 24.35 -53.12 7.11
CA MET A 1 24.39 -52.37 5.84
C MET A 1 24.62 -50.89 6.19
N LYS A 2 25.81 -50.36 5.89
CA LYS A 2 26.08 -48.90 6.02
C LYS A 2 25.14 -48.17 5.05
N LYS A 3 24.29 -47.27 5.57
CA LYS A 3 23.59 -46.30 4.72
C LYS A 3 24.66 -45.56 3.92
N ASN A 4 24.65 -45.72 2.60
CA ASN A 4 25.47 -44.90 1.72
C ASN A 4 25.10 -43.43 1.99
N GLU A 5 25.97 -42.69 2.67
CA GLU A 5 25.84 -41.27 2.77
C GLU A 5 25.93 -40.70 1.36
N ILE A 6 24.88 -40.00 0.94
CA ILE A 6 24.84 -39.34 -0.37
C ILE A 6 25.86 -38.20 -0.34
N ASP A 7 26.88 -38.27 -1.19
CA ASP A 7 27.84 -37.20 -1.35
C ASP A 7 27.21 -36.04 -2.16
N TYR A 8 26.60 -35.12 -1.45
CA TYR A 8 25.96 -33.96 -2.04
C TYR A 8 26.97 -33.04 -2.77
N GLN A 9 28.22 -33.00 -2.36
CA GLN A 9 29.28 -32.22 -3.01
C GLN A 9 29.61 -32.81 -4.38
N TYR A 10 29.68 -34.13 -4.46
CA TYR A 10 29.87 -34.85 -5.72
C TYR A 10 28.72 -34.57 -6.68
N LEU A 11 27.48 -34.67 -6.21
CA LEU A 11 26.28 -34.42 -7.03
C LEU A 11 26.20 -32.96 -7.50
N TYR A 12 26.64 -31.99 -6.68
CA TYR A 12 26.77 -30.59 -7.09
C TYR A 12 27.80 -30.40 -8.22
N ARG A 13 28.97 -31.04 -8.08
CA ARG A 13 30.00 -30.99 -9.13
C ARG A 13 29.56 -31.67 -10.44
N GLN A 14 28.62 -32.58 -10.38
CA GLN A 14 27.99 -33.19 -11.55
C GLN A 14 26.79 -32.38 -12.08
N GLY A 15 26.52 -31.19 -11.53
CA GLY A 15 25.40 -30.34 -11.95
C GLY A 15 24.00 -30.90 -11.65
N ILE A 16 23.90 -31.90 -10.79
CA ILE A 16 22.65 -32.62 -10.49
C ILE A 16 21.88 -31.95 -9.33
N ILE A 17 22.60 -31.52 -8.28
CA ILE A 17 21.99 -30.87 -7.11
C ILE A 17 22.64 -29.52 -6.85
N GLY A 18 21.88 -28.44 -7.06
CA GLY A 18 22.31 -27.08 -6.77
C GLY A 18 22.25 -26.73 -5.28
N ALA A 19 21.49 -27.48 -4.48
CA ALA A 19 21.26 -27.18 -3.06
C ALA A 19 22.54 -27.13 -2.20
N TRP A 20 23.61 -27.80 -2.64
CA TRP A 20 24.93 -27.71 -2.00
C TRP A 20 25.47 -26.27 -1.94
N TYR A 21 25.12 -25.43 -2.90
CA TYR A 21 25.56 -24.05 -2.98
C TYR A 21 24.84 -23.15 -1.95
N LEU A 22 23.72 -23.61 -1.37
CA LEU A 22 22.92 -22.83 -0.44
C LEU A 22 23.55 -22.79 0.94
N ARG A 23 23.48 -21.60 1.56
CA ARG A 23 23.75 -21.46 2.99
C ARG A 23 22.69 -22.19 3.82
N LEU A 24 23.04 -22.60 5.02
CA LEU A 24 22.11 -23.30 5.92
C LEU A 24 20.83 -22.48 6.18
N SER A 25 20.94 -21.17 6.29
CA SER A 25 19.81 -20.26 6.46
C SER A 25 18.81 -20.25 5.29
N GLN A 26 19.25 -20.60 4.08
CA GLN A 26 18.41 -20.64 2.87
C GLN A 26 17.69 -21.97 2.69
N ILE A 27 18.14 -23.04 3.36
CA ILE A 27 17.56 -24.36 3.24
C ILE A 27 16.06 -24.42 3.62
N PRO A 28 15.56 -23.72 4.66
CA PRO A 28 14.14 -23.73 4.97
C PRO A 28 13.28 -23.15 3.83
N LEU A 29 13.69 -22.05 3.19
CA LEU A 29 12.99 -21.49 2.03
C LEU A 29 13.02 -22.46 0.85
N TYR A 30 14.18 -23.01 0.53
CA TYR A 30 14.35 -24.02 -0.52
C TYR A 30 13.41 -25.22 -0.30
N ARG A 31 13.37 -25.79 0.92
CA ARG A 31 12.47 -26.90 1.27
C ARG A 31 11.01 -26.52 1.13
N MET A 32 10.65 -25.29 1.51
CA MET A 32 9.27 -24.80 1.38
C MET A 32 8.86 -24.69 -0.10
N ILE A 33 9.74 -24.19 -0.97
CA ILE A 33 9.48 -24.13 -2.41
C ILE A 33 9.34 -25.55 -3.00
N LYS A 34 10.14 -26.50 -2.58
CA LYS A 34 10.05 -27.92 -3.04
C LYS A 34 8.88 -28.70 -2.41
N SER A 35 8.24 -28.18 -1.37
CA SER A 35 7.10 -28.84 -0.72
C SER A 35 5.87 -28.94 -1.65
N LYS A 36 4.84 -29.67 -1.22
CA LYS A 36 3.55 -29.78 -1.94
C LYS A 36 2.69 -28.50 -1.89
N LYS A 37 3.11 -27.46 -1.18
CA LYS A 37 2.37 -26.19 -1.12
C LYS A 37 2.25 -25.59 -2.51
N ARG A 38 1.03 -25.20 -2.88
CA ARG A 38 0.76 -24.61 -4.20
C ARG A 38 1.26 -23.17 -4.30
N ARG A 39 1.27 -22.44 -3.18
CA ARG A 39 1.75 -21.06 -3.10
C ARG A 39 2.86 -20.97 -2.03
N VAL A 40 3.87 -20.17 -2.32
CA VAL A 40 4.91 -19.76 -1.36
C VAL A 40 5.12 -18.27 -1.51
N VAL A 41 4.94 -17.53 -0.43
CA VAL A 41 5.22 -16.09 -0.34
C VAL A 41 6.39 -15.91 0.61
N CYS A 42 7.42 -15.18 0.21
CA CYS A 42 8.54 -14.91 1.10
C CYS A 42 8.94 -13.44 1.15
N SER A 43 9.19 -12.97 2.37
CA SER A 43 9.74 -11.65 2.66
C SER A 43 11.04 -11.81 3.43
N CYS A 44 12.17 -11.55 2.78
CA CYS A 44 13.49 -11.76 3.38
C CYS A 44 14.31 -10.48 3.26
N ARG A 45 15.21 -10.29 4.23
CA ARG A 45 16.12 -9.15 4.24
C ARG A 45 16.92 -9.01 2.95
N ARG A 46 17.41 -7.82 2.68
CA ARG A 46 18.38 -7.58 1.59
C ARG A 46 19.59 -8.52 1.73
N ARG A 47 20.11 -8.97 0.58
CA ARG A 47 21.28 -9.87 0.51
C ARG A 47 21.13 -11.22 1.22
N PHE A 48 19.90 -11.64 1.53
CA PHE A 48 19.64 -13.00 2.03
C PHE A 48 19.93 -14.05 0.98
N GLY A 49 19.78 -13.74 -0.32
CA GLY A 49 19.92 -14.70 -1.40
C GLY A 49 18.64 -15.50 -1.66
N LYS A 50 17.46 -14.88 -1.44
CA LYS A 50 16.16 -15.44 -1.78
C LYS A 50 16.08 -15.91 -3.23
N THR A 51 16.54 -15.08 -4.16
CA THR A 51 16.60 -15.40 -5.60
C THR A 51 17.43 -16.63 -5.88
N THR A 52 18.60 -16.80 -5.25
CA THR A 52 19.46 -17.99 -5.40
C THR A 52 18.73 -19.26 -4.96
N ALA A 53 18.06 -19.25 -3.79
CA ALA A 53 17.30 -20.40 -3.30
C ALA A 53 16.14 -20.75 -4.23
N ILE A 54 15.44 -19.76 -4.77
CA ILE A 54 14.33 -19.93 -5.71
C ILE A 54 14.85 -20.55 -7.02
N VAL A 55 15.88 -19.95 -7.62
CA VAL A 55 16.43 -20.38 -8.92
C VAL A 55 16.97 -21.83 -8.83
N ILE A 56 17.70 -22.17 -7.76
CA ILE A 56 18.18 -23.54 -7.53
C ILE A 56 17.00 -24.51 -7.44
N SER A 57 15.97 -24.18 -6.69
CA SER A 57 14.77 -25.02 -6.56
C SER A 57 14.10 -25.30 -7.91
N ILE A 58 14.07 -24.28 -8.77
CA ILE A 58 13.47 -24.35 -10.11
C ILE A 58 14.34 -25.20 -11.05
N ILE A 59 15.65 -24.97 -11.07
CA ILE A 59 16.60 -25.71 -11.91
C ILE A 59 16.52 -27.20 -11.59
N GLU A 60 16.58 -27.56 -10.31
CA GLU A 60 16.47 -28.97 -9.92
C GLU A 60 15.12 -29.57 -10.35
N ARG A 61 14.04 -28.81 -10.33
CA ARG A 61 12.76 -29.27 -10.81
C ARG A 61 12.74 -29.43 -12.34
N CYS A 62 13.41 -28.53 -13.09
CA CYS A 62 13.59 -28.67 -14.53
C CYS A 62 14.41 -29.91 -14.90
N LEU A 63 15.40 -30.29 -14.09
CA LEU A 63 16.23 -31.46 -14.34
C LEU A 63 15.46 -32.77 -14.18
N VAL A 64 14.53 -32.86 -13.22
CA VAL A 64 13.79 -34.11 -12.91
C VAL A 64 12.44 -34.21 -13.63
N THR A 65 11.93 -33.15 -14.21
CA THR A 65 10.64 -33.14 -14.89
C THR A 65 10.84 -32.73 -16.35
N GLU A 66 10.46 -33.60 -17.28
CA GLU A 66 10.54 -33.29 -18.70
C GLU A 66 9.51 -32.22 -19.12
N LYS A 67 9.91 -31.38 -20.07
CA LYS A 67 9.05 -30.38 -20.69
C LYS A 67 8.38 -29.44 -19.68
N LEU A 68 9.01 -29.22 -18.51
CA LEU A 68 8.51 -28.31 -17.50
C LEU A 68 8.56 -26.87 -18.01
N LYS A 69 7.46 -26.14 -17.90
CA LYS A 69 7.39 -24.72 -18.24
C LYS A 69 7.41 -23.85 -16.99
N VAL A 70 8.47 -23.08 -16.81
CA VAL A 70 8.63 -22.13 -15.73
C VAL A 70 8.56 -20.72 -16.31
N TYR A 71 7.80 -19.83 -15.67
CA TYR A 71 7.80 -18.39 -15.97
C TYR A 71 8.39 -17.65 -14.78
N TYR A 72 9.44 -16.89 -15.03
CA TYR A 72 10.16 -16.12 -14.02
C TYR A 72 10.10 -14.64 -14.37
N GLY A 73 9.44 -13.85 -13.53
CA GLY A 73 9.26 -12.40 -13.71
C GLY A 73 9.85 -11.58 -12.59
N SER A 74 10.31 -10.39 -12.94
CA SER A 74 10.71 -9.33 -12.01
C SER A 74 10.26 -7.96 -12.57
N PRO A 75 10.47 -6.84 -11.85
CA PRO A 75 10.07 -5.52 -12.36
C PRO A 75 10.69 -5.17 -13.72
N GLN A 76 11.90 -5.67 -14.02
CA GLN A 76 12.59 -5.38 -15.27
C GLN A 76 13.24 -6.64 -15.86
N LEU A 77 12.98 -6.94 -17.13
CA LEU A 77 13.48 -8.12 -17.83
C LEU A 77 15.03 -8.23 -17.83
N ASN A 78 15.71 -7.13 -18.06
CA ASN A 78 17.18 -7.12 -18.07
C ASN A 78 17.77 -7.50 -16.71
N GLN A 79 17.15 -7.05 -15.63
CA GLN A 79 17.54 -7.41 -14.27
C GLN A 79 17.30 -8.91 -14.01
N THR A 80 16.14 -9.42 -14.42
CA THR A 80 15.82 -10.86 -14.33
C THR A 80 16.87 -11.71 -15.02
N ARG A 81 17.20 -11.35 -16.27
CA ARG A 81 18.18 -12.09 -17.07
C ARG A 81 19.57 -12.09 -16.42
N ALA A 82 20.05 -10.92 -15.97
CA ALA A 82 21.35 -10.82 -15.34
C ALA A 82 21.47 -11.67 -14.07
N ILE A 83 20.45 -11.64 -13.21
CA ILE A 83 20.44 -12.39 -11.95
C ILE A 83 20.38 -13.90 -12.23
N LEU A 84 19.49 -14.37 -13.12
CA LEU A 84 19.42 -15.79 -13.46
C LEU A 84 20.70 -16.28 -14.10
N SER A 85 21.29 -15.54 -15.04
CA SER A 85 22.56 -15.93 -15.65
C SER A 85 23.64 -16.13 -14.59
N GLN A 86 23.80 -15.18 -13.66
CA GLN A 86 24.80 -15.29 -12.61
C GLN A 86 24.60 -16.52 -11.73
N VAL A 87 23.36 -16.84 -11.35
CA VAL A 87 23.07 -18.02 -10.52
C VAL A 87 23.31 -19.31 -11.30
N ILE A 88 22.87 -19.36 -12.57
CA ILE A 88 23.09 -20.52 -13.46
C ILE A 88 24.57 -20.77 -13.67
N ASP A 89 25.36 -19.71 -13.93
CA ASP A 89 26.81 -19.81 -14.12
C ASP A 89 27.50 -20.41 -12.88
N HIS A 90 27.08 -20.00 -11.69
CA HIS A 90 27.60 -20.53 -10.43
C HIS A 90 27.26 -22.03 -10.24
N ILE A 91 25.99 -22.41 -10.50
CA ILE A 91 25.55 -23.80 -10.32
C ILE A 91 26.29 -24.74 -11.25
N TYR A 92 26.51 -24.32 -12.49
CA TYR A 92 27.12 -25.15 -13.53
C TYR A 92 28.62 -24.91 -13.70
N MET A 93 29.29 -24.23 -12.75
CA MET A 93 30.72 -23.96 -12.79
C MET A 93 31.54 -25.23 -13.03
N TYR A 94 31.17 -26.34 -12.40
CA TYR A 94 31.87 -27.63 -12.51
C TYR A 94 31.25 -28.60 -13.54
N ALA A 95 30.13 -28.25 -14.12
CA ALA A 95 29.44 -29.08 -15.12
C ALA A 95 28.92 -28.22 -16.29
N PRO A 96 29.80 -27.50 -17.01
CA PRO A 96 29.37 -26.49 -18.02
C PRO A 96 28.62 -27.13 -19.19
N ASN A 97 28.83 -28.41 -19.46
CA ASN A 97 28.15 -29.13 -20.54
C ASN A 97 26.64 -29.36 -20.27
N LEU A 98 26.23 -29.33 -18.99
CA LEU A 98 24.83 -29.48 -18.57
C LEU A 98 24.12 -28.16 -18.40
N LYS A 99 24.83 -27.06 -18.59
CA LYS A 99 24.28 -25.71 -18.43
C LYS A 99 23.18 -25.46 -19.47
N PRO A 100 21.96 -25.02 -19.05
CA PRO A 100 20.89 -24.71 -19.97
C PRO A 100 21.30 -23.57 -20.91
N LYS A 101 20.92 -23.67 -22.19
CA LYS A 101 21.23 -22.67 -23.22
C LYS A 101 20.17 -21.60 -23.24
N TYR A 102 20.61 -20.33 -23.34
CA TYR A 102 19.67 -19.23 -23.49
C TYR A 102 19.25 -19.06 -24.96
N ASN A 103 17.96 -19.21 -25.24
CA ASN A 103 17.34 -18.92 -26.54
C ASN A 103 16.87 -17.47 -26.55
N THR A 104 17.54 -16.63 -27.33
CA THR A 104 17.23 -15.20 -27.44
C THR A 104 15.91 -14.91 -28.15
N GLN A 105 15.48 -15.77 -29.08
CA GLN A 105 14.23 -15.60 -29.82
C GLN A 105 13.02 -15.85 -28.93
N GLU A 106 13.08 -16.92 -28.11
CA GLU A 106 12.00 -17.26 -27.19
C GLU A 106 12.11 -16.57 -25.84
N GLY A 107 13.25 -15.95 -25.52
CA GLY A 107 13.48 -15.28 -24.24
C GLY A 107 13.55 -16.25 -23.05
N CYS A 108 14.10 -17.48 -23.24
CA CYS A 108 14.09 -18.53 -22.24
C CYS A 108 15.40 -19.31 -22.16
N TYR A 109 15.65 -19.92 -21.00
CA TYR A 109 16.65 -20.97 -20.84
C TYR A 109 16.03 -22.33 -21.19
N VAL A 110 16.73 -23.13 -22.01
CA VAL A 110 16.30 -24.44 -22.50
C VAL A 110 17.21 -25.52 -21.95
N PHE A 111 16.63 -26.53 -21.34
CA PHE A 111 17.30 -27.73 -20.83
C PHE A 111 17.20 -28.87 -21.84
N ASP A 112 18.15 -29.82 -21.80
CA ASP A 112 18.20 -30.94 -22.75
C ASP A 112 16.97 -31.84 -22.73
N ASN A 113 16.24 -31.91 -21.60
CA ASN A 113 14.98 -32.68 -21.45
C ASN A 113 13.74 -31.88 -21.93
N GLY A 114 13.94 -30.74 -22.61
CA GLY A 114 12.88 -29.91 -23.15
C GLY A 114 12.21 -28.96 -22.12
N SER A 115 12.67 -28.95 -20.87
CA SER A 115 12.20 -27.97 -19.87
C SER A 115 12.68 -26.57 -20.22
N LYS A 116 11.86 -25.55 -19.92
CA LYS A 116 12.16 -24.17 -20.26
C LYS A 116 11.88 -23.21 -19.08
N ILE A 117 12.74 -22.21 -18.91
CA ILE A 117 12.53 -21.09 -17.99
C ILE A 117 12.37 -19.82 -18.83
N PHE A 118 11.14 -19.37 -19.03
CA PHE A 118 10.79 -18.13 -19.72
C PHE A 118 10.98 -16.94 -18.79
N LEU A 119 11.56 -15.86 -19.32
CA LEU A 119 11.80 -14.63 -18.59
C LEU A 119 10.85 -13.54 -19.05
N PHE A 120 10.29 -12.77 -18.11
CA PHE A 120 9.49 -11.60 -18.43
C PHE A 120 9.72 -10.45 -17.45
N GLY A 121 9.45 -9.23 -17.91
CA GLY A 121 9.41 -8.03 -17.09
C GLY A 121 7.97 -7.59 -16.82
N ALA A 122 7.75 -6.88 -15.73
CA ALA A 122 6.42 -6.33 -15.37
C ALA A 122 6.37 -4.80 -15.52
N LYS A 123 7.17 -4.23 -16.43
CA LYS A 123 7.24 -2.79 -16.64
C LYS A 123 6.03 -2.24 -17.39
N ASP A 124 5.54 -3.00 -18.37
CA ASP A 124 4.44 -2.60 -19.25
C ASP A 124 3.60 -3.82 -19.68
N THR A 125 2.48 -3.55 -20.39
CA THR A 125 1.57 -4.57 -20.87
C THR A 125 2.14 -5.44 -21.98
N SER A 126 3.05 -4.92 -22.80
CA SER A 126 3.54 -5.61 -24.00
C SER A 126 4.35 -6.88 -23.67
N GLU A 127 5.11 -6.86 -22.59
CA GLU A 127 5.83 -8.04 -22.09
C GLU A 127 4.88 -9.05 -21.43
N LEU A 128 3.86 -8.56 -20.74
CA LEU A 128 2.86 -9.39 -20.07
C LEU A 128 1.88 -10.05 -21.04
N ASP A 129 1.55 -9.39 -22.16
CA ASP A 129 0.67 -9.97 -23.19
C ASP A 129 1.27 -11.23 -23.81
N LYS A 130 2.60 -11.37 -23.83
CA LYS A 130 3.29 -12.60 -24.25
C LYS A 130 3.03 -13.78 -23.30
N CYS A 131 2.66 -13.51 -22.06
CA CYS A 131 2.32 -14.53 -21.07
C CYS A 131 0.86 -14.99 -21.17
N ARG A 132 -0.02 -14.18 -21.79
CA ARG A 132 -1.45 -14.53 -21.93
C ARG A 132 -1.65 -15.78 -22.80
N GLY A 133 -2.55 -16.65 -22.34
CA GLY A 133 -2.86 -17.89 -23.04
C GLY A 133 -1.78 -18.98 -22.94
N GLN A 134 -0.70 -18.71 -22.20
CA GLN A 134 0.34 -19.72 -21.96
C GLN A 134 0.01 -20.54 -20.71
N GLU A 135 0.59 -21.74 -20.63
CA GLU A 135 0.51 -22.63 -19.46
C GLU A 135 1.83 -22.65 -18.72
N ALA A 136 1.78 -22.59 -17.40
CA ALA A 136 2.96 -22.65 -16.53
C ALA A 136 2.81 -23.72 -15.46
N ASN A 137 3.87 -24.53 -15.27
CA ASN A 137 3.95 -25.45 -14.14
C ASN A 137 4.49 -24.76 -12.88
N VAL A 138 5.32 -23.75 -13.08
CA VAL A 138 5.82 -22.89 -11.99
C VAL A 138 5.81 -21.45 -12.47
N LEU A 139 5.29 -20.57 -11.63
CA LEU A 139 5.33 -19.12 -11.82
C LEU A 139 6.09 -18.51 -10.65
N VAL A 140 7.10 -17.70 -10.96
CA VAL A 140 7.89 -16.96 -9.99
C VAL A 140 7.74 -15.47 -10.23
N LEU A 141 7.42 -14.74 -9.18
CA LEU A 141 7.40 -13.28 -9.17
C LEU A 141 8.44 -12.79 -8.15
N ASP A 142 9.61 -12.42 -8.66
CA ASP A 142 10.69 -11.92 -7.82
C ASP A 142 10.60 -10.39 -7.73
N GLU A 143 10.82 -9.86 -6.54
CA GLU A 143 10.64 -8.44 -6.20
C GLU A 143 9.21 -7.92 -6.54
N TYR A 144 8.18 -8.75 -6.28
CA TYR A 144 6.78 -8.44 -6.61
C TYR A 144 6.27 -7.15 -5.98
N ALA A 145 6.70 -6.81 -4.75
CA ALA A 145 6.33 -5.55 -4.10
C ALA A 145 6.84 -4.29 -4.83
N HIS A 146 7.68 -4.45 -5.86
CA HIS A 146 8.19 -3.38 -6.72
C HIS A 146 7.58 -3.37 -8.12
N PHE A 147 6.53 -4.19 -8.37
CA PHE A 147 5.72 -4.10 -9.58
C PHE A 147 4.84 -2.86 -9.47
N ARG A 148 5.10 -1.84 -10.29
CA ARG A 148 4.41 -0.54 -10.20
C ARG A 148 3.17 -0.44 -11.08
N TYR A 149 3.11 -1.22 -12.16
CA TYR A 149 2.01 -1.17 -13.11
C TYR A 149 0.98 -2.23 -12.76
N ARG A 150 -0.20 -1.83 -12.28
CA ARG A 150 -1.38 -2.68 -12.01
C ARG A 150 -1.04 -4.08 -11.44
N PRO A 151 -0.31 -4.19 -10.31
CA PRO A 151 0.22 -5.45 -9.83
C PRO A 151 -0.85 -6.49 -9.51
N GLU A 152 -2.03 -6.08 -9.05
CA GLU A 152 -3.14 -6.98 -8.76
C GLU A 152 -3.74 -7.57 -10.04
N TYR A 153 -3.97 -6.74 -11.05
CA TYR A 153 -4.43 -7.17 -12.37
C TYR A 153 -3.45 -8.14 -13.02
N ILE A 154 -2.16 -7.81 -13.01
CA ILE A 154 -1.11 -8.68 -13.53
C ILE A 154 -1.17 -10.05 -12.87
N LEU A 155 -1.25 -10.09 -11.55
CA LEU A 155 -1.28 -11.36 -10.82
C LEU A 155 -2.56 -12.14 -11.10
N LYS A 156 -3.74 -11.52 -10.91
CA LYS A 156 -5.02 -12.24 -10.90
C LYS A 156 -5.54 -12.56 -12.31
N GLU A 157 -5.40 -11.62 -13.25
CA GLU A 157 -6.03 -11.73 -14.56
C GLU A 157 -5.08 -12.22 -15.68
N VAL A 158 -3.78 -12.01 -15.53
CA VAL A 158 -2.81 -12.43 -16.54
C VAL A 158 -2.08 -13.71 -16.13
N LEU A 159 -1.49 -13.73 -14.92
CA LEU A 159 -0.52 -14.75 -14.55
C LEU A 159 -1.14 -15.97 -13.81
N MET A 160 -2.08 -15.75 -12.89
CA MET A 160 -2.71 -16.90 -12.19
C MET A 160 -3.46 -17.86 -13.12
N PRO A 161 -4.15 -17.42 -14.17
CA PRO A 161 -4.77 -18.34 -15.13
C PRO A 161 -3.80 -19.33 -15.78
N MET A 162 -2.52 -18.96 -15.96
CA MET A 162 -1.48 -19.83 -16.51
C MET A 162 -1.23 -21.11 -15.67
N LEU A 163 -1.54 -21.06 -14.37
CA LEU A 163 -1.36 -22.17 -13.44
C LEU A 163 -2.58 -23.08 -13.33
N LEU A 164 -3.69 -22.73 -13.96
CA LEU A 164 -4.98 -23.40 -13.72
C LEU A 164 -4.98 -24.84 -14.21
N THR A 165 -4.61 -25.05 -15.47
CA THR A 165 -4.60 -26.37 -16.14
C THR A 165 -3.54 -27.29 -15.58
N THR A 166 -2.39 -26.76 -15.21
CA THR A 166 -1.24 -27.52 -14.71
C THR A 166 -1.29 -27.76 -13.20
N HIS A 167 -2.24 -27.18 -12.47
CA HIS A 167 -2.20 -27.09 -11.02
C HIS A 167 -0.85 -26.60 -10.50
N GLY A 168 -0.26 -25.65 -11.24
CA GLY A 168 1.10 -25.18 -11.06
C GLY A 168 1.36 -24.48 -9.73
N LYS A 169 2.63 -24.29 -9.44
CA LYS A 169 3.13 -23.62 -8.21
C LYS A 169 3.36 -22.14 -8.44
N LEU A 170 2.91 -21.31 -7.50
CA LEU A 170 3.20 -19.88 -7.43
C LEU A 170 4.23 -19.61 -6.34
N VAL A 171 5.31 -18.91 -6.69
CA VAL A 171 6.35 -18.43 -5.76
C VAL A 171 6.41 -16.91 -5.89
N ILE A 172 6.21 -16.20 -4.80
CA ILE A 172 6.28 -14.74 -4.74
C ILE A 172 7.36 -14.36 -3.73
N SER A 173 8.32 -13.55 -4.15
CA SER A 173 9.38 -13.04 -3.29
C SER A 173 9.53 -11.54 -3.39
N SER A 174 9.79 -10.88 -2.26
CA SER A 174 10.16 -9.45 -2.23
C SER A 174 10.75 -9.06 -0.87
N THR A 175 11.27 -7.84 -0.80
CA THR A 175 11.29 -7.03 0.42
C THR A 175 9.97 -6.25 0.51
N PRO A 176 9.53 -5.78 1.70
CA PRO A 176 8.31 -4.99 1.82
C PRO A 176 8.35 -3.70 1.00
N SER A 177 7.26 -3.38 0.34
CA SER A 177 7.10 -2.12 -0.42
C SER A 177 7.04 -0.91 0.51
N LYS A 178 7.37 0.27 -0.04
CA LYS A 178 7.03 1.57 0.58
C LYS A 178 5.54 1.87 0.45
N ASP A 179 4.91 1.41 -0.63
CA ASP A 179 3.49 1.51 -0.86
C ASP A 179 2.75 0.44 -0.05
N LEU A 180 2.12 0.83 1.05
CA LEU A 180 1.40 -0.07 1.96
C LEU A 180 0.07 -0.57 1.36
N THR A 181 -0.39 0.01 0.28
CA THR A 181 -1.60 -0.42 -0.44
C THR A 181 -1.31 -1.53 -1.45
N HIS A 182 -0.02 -1.84 -1.68
CA HIS A 182 0.38 -2.85 -2.63
C HIS A 182 -0.20 -4.24 -2.29
N PRO A 183 -0.75 -4.99 -3.27
CA PRO A 183 -1.39 -6.30 -3.04
C PRO A 183 -0.49 -7.33 -2.37
N TYR A 184 0.82 -7.13 -2.39
CA TYR A 184 1.78 -8.00 -1.71
C TYR A 184 1.49 -8.16 -0.21
N PHE A 185 1.01 -7.12 0.48
CA PHE A 185 0.69 -7.20 1.90
C PHE A 185 -0.54 -8.06 2.19
N THR A 186 -1.53 -8.01 1.31
CA THR A 186 -2.69 -8.92 1.38
C THR A 186 -2.24 -10.38 1.17
N LEU A 187 -1.36 -10.62 0.19
CA LEU A 187 -0.80 -11.94 -0.06
C LEU A 187 0.01 -12.48 1.12
N ILE A 188 0.78 -11.63 1.81
CA ILE A 188 1.50 -12.02 3.04
C ILE A 188 0.52 -12.48 4.11
N ARG A 189 -0.53 -11.69 4.40
CA ARG A 189 -1.53 -12.04 5.42
C ARG A 189 -2.22 -13.37 5.12
N GLU A 190 -2.67 -13.56 3.88
CA GLU A 190 -3.27 -14.81 3.46
C GLU A 190 -2.31 -16.00 3.56
N ALA A 191 -1.04 -15.81 3.17
CA ALA A 191 -0.03 -16.83 3.22
C ALA A 191 0.36 -17.19 4.66
N GLN A 192 0.38 -16.23 5.58
CA GLN A 192 0.59 -16.47 7.01
C GLN A 192 -0.50 -17.37 7.60
N ILE A 193 -1.78 -17.08 7.31
CA ILE A 193 -2.91 -17.89 7.78
C ILE A 193 -2.82 -19.33 7.27
N LYS A 194 -2.36 -19.52 6.02
CA LYS A 194 -2.25 -20.86 5.40
C LYS A 194 -0.92 -21.56 5.66
N GLY A 195 -0.01 -20.95 6.42
CA GLY A 195 1.34 -21.47 6.63
C GLY A 195 2.19 -21.55 5.34
N GLU A 196 1.91 -20.68 4.37
CA GLU A 196 2.58 -20.55 3.07
C GLU A 196 3.58 -19.38 3.02
N PHE A 197 3.81 -18.73 4.16
CA PHE A 197 4.69 -17.57 4.29
C PHE A 197 6.03 -17.96 4.89
N PHE A 198 7.11 -17.41 4.33
CA PHE A 198 8.48 -17.52 4.85
C PHE A 198 9.06 -16.12 5.06
N THR A 199 9.71 -15.90 6.18
CA THR A 199 10.46 -14.68 6.45
C THR A 199 11.82 -14.99 7.05
N HIS A 200 12.81 -14.12 6.77
CA HIS A 200 14.15 -14.21 7.35
C HIS A 200 14.73 -12.80 7.49
N THR A 201 14.94 -12.39 8.71
CA THR A 201 15.40 -11.06 9.09
C THR A 201 16.92 -11.02 9.26
N ILE A 202 17.48 -9.82 9.52
CA ILE A 202 18.89 -9.71 9.90
C ILE A 202 19.16 -10.36 11.25
N GLU A 203 18.22 -10.28 12.20
CA GLU A 203 18.33 -10.93 13.51
C GLU A 203 18.43 -12.46 13.37
N ASP A 204 17.63 -13.05 12.46
CA ASP A 204 17.74 -14.48 12.16
C ASP A 204 19.09 -14.82 11.53
N SER A 205 19.63 -13.93 10.69
CA SER A 205 20.94 -14.11 10.08
C SER A 205 22.09 -14.04 11.09
N VAL A 206 21.98 -13.20 12.10
CA VAL A 206 22.96 -13.15 13.21
C VAL A 206 22.87 -14.43 14.05
N LYS A 207 21.66 -14.87 14.38
CA LYS A 207 21.44 -16.11 15.16
C LYS A 207 22.01 -17.36 14.47
N CYS A 208 21.95 -17.44 13.14
CA CYS A 208 22.50 -18.57 12.39
C CYS A 208 23.96 -18.39 11.94
N GLY A 209 24.58 -17.25 12.24
CA GLY A 209 25.99 -16.99 11.92
C GLY A 209 26.26 -16.54 10.49
N ASP A 210 25.23 -16.20 9.69
CA ASP A 210 25.40 -15.66 8.34
C ASP A 210 25.95 -14.23 8.36
N ILE A 211 25.71 -13.50 9.44
CA ILE A 211 26.14 -12.10 9.68
C ILE A 211 26.67 -12.04 11.10
N THR A 212 27.78 -11.33 11.32
CA THR A 212 28.28 -11.06 12.67
C THR A 212 27.55 -9.89 13.32
N VAL A 213 27.66 -9.77 14.65
CA VAL A 213 27.08 -8.64 15.40
C VAL A 213 27.68 -7.31 14.96
N GLU A 214 28.99 -7.30 14.67
CA GLU A 214 29.70 -6.11 14.18
C GLU A 214 29.18 -5.66 12.82
N GLN A 215 28.94 -6.63 11.90
CA GLN A 215 28.33 -6.32 10.60
C GLN A 215 26.90 -5.81 10.75
N GLN A 216 26.11 -6.34 11.69
CA GLN A 216 24.77 -5.83 11.97
C GLN A 216 24.84 -4.38 12.48
N ASN A 217 25.74 -4.09 13.41
CA ASN A 217 25.91 -2.74 13.96
C ASN A 217 26.31 -1.73 12.88
N GLN A 218 27.22 -2.12 11.97
CA GLN A 218 27.59 -1.28 10.83
C GLN A 218 26.37 -1.00 9.92
N ILE A 219 25.57 -2.00 9.64
CA ILE A 219 24.34 -1.83 8.82
C ILE A 219 23.33 -0.90 9.51
N ILE A 220 23.18 -1.00 10.84
CA ILE A 220 22.33 -0.10 11.61
C ILE A 220 22.80 1.34 11.47
N GLU A 221 24.10 1.57 11.60
CA GLU A 221 24.73 2.88 11.46
C GLU A 221 24.54 3.45 10.05
N ASP A 222 24.83 2.65 9.02
CA ASP A 222 24.66 3.01 7.60
C ASP A 222 23.20 3.33 7.25
N CYS A 223 22.23 2.70 7.93
CA CYS A 223 20.80 2.96 7.75
C CYS A 223 20.30 4.18 8.55
N GLY A 224 21.09 4.77 9.42
CA GLY A 224 20.69 5.90 10.28
C GLY A 224 19.99 5.48 11.58
N GLY A 225 20.28 4.27 12.07
CA GLY A 225 19.78 3.76 13.35
C GLY A 225 18.72 2.66 13.20
N VAL A 226 18.43 2.00 14.34
CA VAL A 226 17.48 0.87 14.40
C VAL A 226 16.07 1.29 14.00
N GLU A 227 15.65 2.50 14.38
CA GLU A 227 14.30 3.03 14.09
C GLU A 227 14.16 3.61 12.68
N SER A 228 15.22 3.63 11.88
CA SER A 228 15.14 4.13 10.51
C SER A 228 14.21 3.26 9.65
N GLU A 229 13.40 3.90 8.81
CA GLU A 229 12.49 3.21 7.88
C GLU A 229 13.24 2.20 7.00
N SER A 230 14.46 2.53 6.60
CA SER A 230 15.31 1.69 5.76
C SER A 230 15.70 0.40 6.49
N TYR A 231 16.17 0.50 7.74
CA TYR A 231 16.54 -0.67 8.52
C TYR A 231 15.33 -1.55 8.82
N GLN A 232 14.24 -0.94 9.29
CA GLN A 232 13.00 -1.65 9.63
C GLN A 232 12.44 -2.41 8.43
N ARG A 233 12.39 -1.80 7.24
CA ARG A 233 11.82 -2.42 6.05
C ARG A 233 12.74 -3.42 5.38
N GLU A 234 13.99 -3.00 5.10
CA GLU A 234 14.88 -3.78 4.25
C GLU A 234 15.63 -4.90 5.00
N TRP A 235 15.80 -4.76 6.31
CA TRP A 235 16.57 -5.69 7.13
C TRP A 235 15.73 -6.46 8.14
N LEU A 236 14.73 -5.84 8.75
CA LEU A 236 13.79 -6.50 9.66
C LEU A 236 12.52 -7.00 8.95
N CYS A 237 12.36 -6.73 7.65
CA CYS A 237 11.19 -7.10 6.85
C CYS A 237 9.86 -6.62 7.43
N ARG A 238 9.89 -5.53 8.19
CA ARG A 238 8.70 -4.95 8.80
C ARG A 238 7.93 -4.10 7.82
N VAL A 239 6.62 -4.06 7.99
CA VAL A 239 5.72 -3.16 7.28
C VAL A 239 5.78 -1.81 7.98
N VAL A 240 6.51 -0.87 7.42
CA VAL A 240 6.71 0.45 8.01
C VAL A 240 6.21 1.52 7.05
N PRO A 241 5.28 2.39 7.49
CA PRO A 241 4.87 3.51 6.65
C PRO A 241 6.06 4.43 6.39
N PRO A 242 6.27 4.89 5.16
CA PRO A 242 7.33 5.83 4.85
C PRO A 242 6.92 7.24 5.31
N ILE A 243 7.09 7.55 6.60
CA ILE A 243 6.64 8.80 7.23
C ILE A 243 7.14 10.03 6.46
N SER A 244 8.38 9.96 5.97
CA SER A 244 8.96 11.05 5.15
C SER A 244 8.26 11.26 3.81
N SER A 245 7.60 10.25 3.27
CA SER A 245 6.88 10.31 1.98
C SER A 245 5.37 10.43 2.13
N LEU A 246 4.83 10.33 3.36
CA LEU A 246 3.40 10.53 3.61
C LEU A 246 3.01 11.99 3.32
N ILE A 247 1.81 12.17 2.78
CA ILE A 247 1.25 13.51 2.52
C ILE A 247 0.82 14.15 3.83
N ILE A 248 0.13 13.39 4.69
CA ILE A 248 -0.32 13.82 6.03
C ILE A 248 0.25 12.88 7.10
N PRO A 249 1.55 12.99 7.45
CA PRO A 249 2.17 12.12 8.44
C PRO A 249 1.52 12.25 9.83
N GLU A 250 0.91 13.38 10.15
CA GLU A 250 0.19 13.62 11.38
C GLU A 250 -0.98 12.64 11.58
N ALA A 251 -1.65 12.24 10.49
CA ALA A 251 -2.75 11.28 10.54
C ALA A 251 -2.29 9.87 10.96
N SER A 252 -1.06 9.50 10.62
CA SER A 252 -0.49 8.20 11.01
C SER A 252 0.07 8.20 12.43
N GLN A 253 0.54 9.34 12.92
CA GLN A 253 1.16 9.46 14.24
C GLN A 253 0.14 9.48 15.38
N LYS A 254 -1.01 10.11 15.15
CA LYS A 254 -2.11 10.22 16.12
C LYS A 254 -3.41 9.90 15.41
N GLN A 255 -4.20 8.99 15.96
CA GLN A 255 -5.52 8.65 15.42
C GLN A 255 -6.66 9.33 16.17
N ASP A 256 -6.38 10.41 16.89
CA ASP A 256 -7.37 11.21 17.61
C ASP A 256 -8.32 11.97 16.68
N TRP A 257 -8.02 12.02 15.38
CA TRP A 257 -8.87 12.63 14.34
C TRP A 257 -10.04 11.73 13.90
N LEU A 258 -10.02 10.42 14.24
CA LEU A 258 -11.13 9.52 13.93
C LEU A 258 -12.28 9.75 14.91
N LEU A 259 -13.49 9.84 14.36
CA LEU A 259 -14.71 10.10 15.11
C LEU A 259 -15.75 9.02 14.81
N PRO A 260 -16.32 8.33 15.83
CA PRO A 260 -17.47 7.46 15.61
C PRO A 260 -18.65 8.21 14.97
N GLU A 261 -19.41 7.53 14.11
CA GLU A 261 -20.52 8.15 13.33
C GLU A 261 -21.49 8.94 14.21
N ASP A 262 -21.95 8.34 15.31
CA ASP A 262 -22.91 8.98 16.22
C ASP A 262 -22.37 10.20 16.96
N GLU A 263 -21.04 10.30 17.10
CA GLU A 263 -20.41 11.39 17.84
C GLU A 263 -20.42 12.70 17.06
N SER A 264 -20.33 12.65 15.74
CA SER A 264 -20.46 13.85 14.87
C SER A 264 -21.85 14.48 15.06
N LYS A 265 -22.88 13.67 15.08
CA LYS A 265 -24.27 14.10 15.32
C LYS A 265 -24.44 14.71 16.71
N ARG A 266 -23.84 14.09 17.74
CA ARG A 266 -23.85 14.58 19.12
C ARG A 266 -23.16 15.92 19.26
N ILE A 267 -21.97 16.08 18.67
CA ILE A 267 -21.22 17.34 18.72
C ILE A 267 -22.01 18.46 18.08
N ARG A 268 -22.67 18.23 16.94
CA ARG A 268 -23.55 19.23 16.30
C ARG A 268 -24.78 19.56 17.13
N ALA A 269 -25.41 18.56 17.74
CA ALA A 269 -26.59 18.78 18.56
C ALA A 269 -26.34 19.65 19.79
N MET A 270 -25.09 19.70 20.27
CA MET A 270 -24.66 20.54 21.40
C MET A 270 -24.43 22.00 21.01
N VAL A 271 -24.37 22.32 19.72
CA VAL A 271 -24.05 23.66 19.22
C VAL A 271 -25.27 24.27 18.55
N ASN A 272 -25.52 25.55 18.83
CA ASN A 272 -26.60 26.28 18.14
C ASN A 272 -26.34 26.28 16.63
N TYR A 273 -27.38 25.97 15.83
CA TYR A 273 -27.29 25.88 14.36
C TYR A 273 -26.75 27.14 13.69
N LYS A 274 -26.82 28.30 14.33
CA LYS A 274 -26.23 29.56 13.85
C LYS A 274 -24.70 29.60 13.89
N TYR A 275 -24.08 28.69 14.64
CA TYR A 275 -22.65 28.66 14.91
C TYR A 275 -21.91 27.51 14.24
N TYR A 276 -22.53 26.89 13.25
CA TYR A 276 -21.85 25.97 12.36
C TYR A 276 -22.36 26.09 10.92
N HIS A 277 -21.48 25.82 9.97
CA HIS A 277 -21.82 25.82 8.55
C HIS A 277 -21.46 24.49 7.91
N HIS A 278 -22.31 24.05 6.97
CA HIS A 278 -22.05 22.86 6.16
C HIS A 278 -21.35 23.23 4.85
N TYR A 279 -20.43 22.36 4.41
CA TYR A 279 -19.66 22.53 3.19
C TYR A 279 -19.67 21.24 2.37
N LEU A 280 -19.64 21.40 1.05
CA LEU A 280 -19.39 20.32 0.12
C LEU A 280 -18.03 20.55 -0.54
N ALA A 281 -17.24 19.51 -0.65
CA ALA A 281 -15.99 19.57 -1.40
C ALA A 281 -15.92 18.38 -2.35
N MET A 282 -15.61 18.63 -3.63
CA MET A 282 -15.58 17.59 -4.66
C MET A 282 -14.27 17.67 -5.43
N ASP A 283 -13.65 16.52 -5.63
CA ASP A 283 -12.61 16.34 -6.63
C ASP A 283 -13.13 15.43 -7.75
N ILE A 284 -13.01 15.90 -8.99
CA ILE A 284 -13.53 15.21 -10.17
C ILE A 284 -12.39 14.44 -10.83
N GLY A 285 -12.32 13.14 -10.57
CA GLY A 285 -11.39 12.26 -11.27
C GLY A 285 -11.84 12.01 -12.71
N SER A 286 -10.92 12.16 -13.66
CA SER A 286 -11.19 11.89 -15.07
C SER A 286 -11.00 10.42 -15.45
N VAL A 287 -10.24 9.67 -14.69
CA VAL A 287 -9.88 8.27 -14.96
C VAL A 287 -10.15 7.36 -13.76
N ASP A 288 -10.05 7.89 -12.53
CA ASP A 288 -10.16 7.10 -11.30
C ASP A 288 -11.51 7.32 -10.59
N TYR A 289 -11.50 7.98 -9.45
CA TYR A 289 -12.69 8.22 -8.64
C TYR A 289 -13.08 9.69 -8.65
N THR A 290 -14.37 9.97 -8.56
CA THR A 290 -14.86 11.29 -8.16
C THR A 290 -15.28 11.19 -6.70
N CYS A 291 -14.71 12.03 -5.86
CA CYS A 291 -15.00 12.02 -4.43
C CYS A 291 -15.70 13.33 -4.01
N ILE A 292 -16.75 13.16 -3.21
CA ILE A 292 -17.51 14.27 -2.60
C ILE A 292 -17.45 14.11 -1.10
N LEU A 293 -16.98 15.13 -0.39
CA LEU A 293 -16.94 15.18 1.06
C LEU A 293 -18.04 16.09 1.61
N TYR A 294 -18.66 15.63 2.68
CA TYR A 294 -19.68 16.35 3.43
C TYR A 294 -19.07 16.83 4.75
N MET A 295 -18.91 18.12 4.89
CA MET A 295 -18.12 18.74 5.95
C MET A 295 -18.96 19.71 6.76
N THR A 296 -18.67 19.81 8.05
CA THR A 296 -19.26 20.81 8.95
C THR A 296 -18.16 21.53 9.70
N TYR A 297 -18.18 22.85 9.66
CA TYR A 297 -17.30 23.70 10.46
C TYR A 297 -18.06 24.29 11.65
N ILE A 298 -17.54 24.05 12.84
CA ILE A 298 -18.11 24.53 14.10
C ILE A 298 -17.25 25.68 14.61
N PHE A 299 -17.79 26.90 14.57
CA PHE A 299 -17.07 28.13 14.92
C PHE A 299 -16.62 28.16 16.37
N GLU A 300 -17.45 27.71 17.30
CA GLU A 300 -17.16 27.70 18.73
C GLU A 300 -15.92 26.88 19.08
N LYS A 301 -15.75 25.76 18.40
CA LYS A 301 -14.68 24.79 18.65
C LYS A 301 -13.50 24.93 17.67
N ASP A 302 -13.62 25.85 16.69
CA ASP A 302 -12.69 25.95 15.57
C ASP A 302 -12.38 24.57 14.94
N LEU A 303 -13.45 23.78 14.71
CA LEU A 303 -13.37 22.36 14.38
C LEU A 303 -14.06 22.08 13.06
N VAL A 304 -13.38 21.38 12.16
CA VAL A 304 -13.93 20.81 10.93
C VAL A 304 -14.24 19.33 11.18
N ILE A 305 -15.45 18.92 10.88
CA ILE A 305 -15.88 17.50 10.92
C ILE A 305 -16.22 17.08 9.50
N ILE A 306 -15.57 16.03 9.01
CA ILE A 306 -15.96 15.34 7.78
C ILE A 306 -16.94 14.24 8.18
N GLU A 307 -18.22 14.44 7.87
CA GLU A 307 -19.32 13.60 8.34
C GLU A 307 -19.63 12.46 7.39
N GLY A 308 -19.25 12.58 6.14
CA GLY A 308 -19.49 11.56 5.13
C GLY A 308 -18.71 11.78 3.85
N GLU A 309 -18.68 10.75 3.07
CA GLU A 309 -18.10 10.78 1.72
C GLU A 309 -19.04 10.09 0.72
N THR A 310 -18.91 10.47 -0.55
CA THR A 310 -19.48 9.75 -1.70
C THR A 310 -18.37 9.54 -2.70
N VAL A 311 -18.09 8.29 -3.05
CA VAL A 311 -17.05 7.90 -3.99
C VAL A 311 -17.73 7.27 -5.20
N LEU A 312 -17.51 7.85 -6.39
CA LEU A 312 -18.08 7.40 -7.65
C LEU A 312 -16.97 6.93 -8.58
N LYS A 313 -17.20 5.79 -9.24
CA LYS A 313 -16.33 5.34 -10.33
C LYS A 313 -16.65 6.10 -11.61
N ASN A 314 -15.71 6.11 -12.56
CA ASN A 314 -15.84 6.88 -13.79
C ASN A 314 -17.17 6.67 -14.53
N GLU A 315 -17.66 5.42 -14.59
CA GLU A 315 -18.93 5.07 -15.23
C GLU A 315 -20.17 5.65 -14.52
N GLU A 316 -20.05 5.97 -13.23
CA GLU A 316 -21.10 6.52 -12.40
C GLU A 316 -21.13 8.06 -12.40
N VAL A 317 -20.11 8.71 -12.99
CA VAL A 317 -19.94 10.18 -12.98
C VAL A 317 -20.82 10.82 -14.05
N THR A 318 -22.10 10.96 -13.72
CA THR A 318 -23.09 11.72 -14.52
C THR A 318 -23.71 12.80 -13.66
N THR A 319 -24.10 13.91 -14.27
CA THR A 319 -24.75 15.05 -13.60
C THR A 319 -25.91 14.59 -12.71
N LYS A 320 -26.79 13.76 -13.25
CA LYS A 320 -27.96 13.24 -12.54
C LYS A 320 -27.60 12.36 -11.35
N ASN A 321 -26.66 11.43 -11.53
CA ASN A 321 -26.26 10.51 -10.46
C ASN A 321 -25.56 11.25 -9.32
N ILE A 322 -24.65 12.15 -9.65
CA ILE A 322 -23.98 13.03 -8.66
C ILE A 322 -25.03 13.81 -7.84
N ALA A 323 -25.99 14.42 -8.52
CA ALA A 323 -27.01 15.22 -7.86
C ALA A 323 -27.90 14.36 -6.91
N ILE A 324 -28.31 13.18 -7.35
CA ILE A 324 -29.08 12.24 -6.53
C ILE A 324 -28.27 11.86 -5.27
N LYS A 325 -27.02 11.44 -5.46
CA LYS A 325 -26.16 11.03 -4.33
C LYS A 325 -25.89 12.18 -3.34
N ILE A 326 -25.68 13.40 -3.84
CA ILE A 326 -25.52 14.58 -2.99
C ILE A 326 -26.80 14.81 -2.16
N LYS A 327 -27.96 14.86 -2.80
CA LYS A 327 -29.25 15.12 -2.13
C LYS A 327 -29.59 14.06 -1.09
N GLU A 328 -29.40 12.78 -1.44
CA GLU A 328 -29.63 11.64 -0.53
C GLU A 328 -28.72 11.70 0.71
N LYS A 329 -27.43 11.93 0.48
CA LYS A 329 -26.43 11.96 1.59
C LYS A 329 -26.63 13.20 2.46
N MET A 330 -26.90 14.36 1.88
CA MET A 330 -27.24 15.58 2.64
C MET A 330 -28.46 15.39 3.50
N ASN A 331 -29.53 14.81 2.96
CA ASN A 331 -30.75 14.53 3.73
C ASN A 331 -30.45 13.59 4.91
N THR A 332 -29.66 12.54 4.69
CA THR A 332 -29.26 11.60 5.75
C THR A 332 -28.44 12.26 6.85
N LEU A 333 -27.47 13.12 6.47
CA LEU A 333 -26.54 13.72 7.42
C LEU A 333 -27.11 14.98 8.09
N TRP A 334 -27.79 15.85 7.32
CA TRP A 334 -28.16 17.21 7.73
C TRP A 334 -29.65 17.46 7.75
N GLY A 335 -30.47 16.51 7.26
CA GLY A 335 -31.92 16.71 7.13
C GLY A 335 -32.23 17.83 6.12
N ASP A 336 -33.14 18.73 6.50
CA ASP A 336 -33.56 19.85 5.64
C ASP A 336 -32.56 21.00 5.50
N LYS A 337 -31.36 20.86 6.12
CA LYS A 337 -30.35 21.93 6.07
C LYS A 337 -29.54 21.89 4.79
N SER A 338 -29.29 23.06 4.23
CA SER A 338 -28.46 23.23 3.06
C SER A 338 -26.99 23.46 3.41
N TYR A 339 -26.10 23.32 2.42
CA TYR A 339 -24.70 23.72 2.56
C TYR A 339 -24.55 25.24 2.42
N HIS A 340 -23.57 25.80 3.11
CA HIS A 340 -23.18 27.20 3.02
C HIS A 340 -22.36 27.47 1.75
N THR A 341 -21.38 26.61 1.48
CA THR A 341 -20.50 26.71 0.31
C THR A 341 -20.16 25.32 -0.21
N ALA A 342 -20.13 25.19 -1.53
CA ALA A 342 -19.61 24.00 -2.20
C ALA A 342 -18.44 24.39 -3.11
N VAL A 343 -17.37 23.58 -3.09
CA VAL A 343 -16.16 23.80 -3.87
C VAL A 343 -15.80 22.55 -4.66
N ALA A 344 -15.33 22.74 -5.88
CA ALA A 344 -14.85 21.63 -6.70
C ALA A 344 -13.61 22.03 -7.50
N ASP A 345 -12.87 21.00 -7.96
CA ASP A 345 -11.87 21.19 -9.01
C ASP A 345 -12.54 21.62 -10.32
N ASN A 346 -11.84 22.44 -11.10
CA ASN A 346 -12.32 22.96 -12.39
C ASN A 346 -11.92 22.07 -13.58
N ASN A 347 -11.57 20.82 -13.35
CA ASN A 347 -11.16 19.88 -14.40
C ASN A 347 -12.30 19.54 -15.38
N ASN A 348 -13.55 19.63 -14.94
CA ASN A 348 -14.73 19.40 -15.77
C ASN A 348 -15.76 20.53 -15.62
N PRO A 349 -15.55 21.69 -16.25
CA PRO A 349 -16.42 22.84 -16.12
C PRO A 349 -17.82 22.61 -16.73
N ILE A 350 -17.95 21.69 -17.68
CA ILE A 350 -19.25 21.35 -18.28
C ILE A 350 -20.12 20.65 -17.24
N LEU A 351 -19.60 19.65 -16.55
CA LEU A 351 -20.29 18.94 -15.48
C LEU A 351 -20.76 19.90 -14.37
N LEU A 352 -19.86 20.82 -13.94
CA LEU A 352 -20.20 21.79 -12.90
C LEU A 352 -21.31 22.75 -13.35
N ARG A 353 -21.29 23.18 -14.62
CA ARG A 353 -22.35 24.02 -15.21
C ARG A 353 -23.68 23.29 -15.29
N ASP A 354 -23.66 22.01 -15.67
CA ASP A 354 -24.87 21.19 -15.74
C ASP A 354 -25.47 20.97 -14.35
N LEU A 355 -24.65 20.66 -13.35
CA LEU A 355 -25.10 20.55 -11.95
C LEU A 355 -25.77 21.86 -11.47
N ALA A 356 -25.20 23.00 -11.81
CA ALA A 356 -25.77 24.29 -11.44
C ALA A 356 -27.11 24.57 -12.15
N ASN A 357 -27.18 24.34 -13.45
CA ASN A 357 -28.35 24.71 -14.28
C ASN A 357 -29.51 23.73 -14.14
N THR A 358 -29.23 22.43 -14.11
CA THR A 358 -30.27 21.38 -14.11
C THR A 358 -30.65 20.94 -12.72
N GLU A 359 -29.69 20.85 -11.80
CA GLU A 359 -29.88 20.29 -10.47
C GLU A 359 -29.83 21.32 -9.35
N ARG A 360 -29.50 22.56 -9.66
CA ARG A 360 -29.35 23.70 -8.74
C ARG A 360 -28.34 23.44 -7.62
N ILE A 361 -27.28 22.70 -7.93
CA ILE A 361 -26.14 22.46 -7.04
C ILE A 361 -24.97 23.28 -7.56
N TYR A 362 -24.55 24.27 -6.81
CA TYR A 362 -23.58 25.25 -7.24
C TYR A 362 -22.23 25.00 -6.59
N PHE A 363 -21.25 24.53 -7.37
CA PHE A 363 -19.88 24.41 -6.94
C PHE A 363 -19.06 25.60 -7.43
N SER A 364 -18.36 26.25 -6.53
CA SER A 364 -17.35 27.24 -6.85
C SER A 364 -16.04 26.58 -7.25
N PRO A 365 -15.38 27.01 -8.34
CA PRO A 365 -14.09 26.46 -8.71
C PRO A 365 -13.03 26.81 -7.66
N ILE A 366 -12.19 25.83 -7.28
CA ILE A 366 -11.09 26.10 -6.36
C ILE A 366 -9.99 26.89 -7.07
N LYS A 367 -9.48 27.90 -6.38
CA LYS A 367 -8.26 28.59 -6.81
C LYS A 367 -7.04 27.77 -6.40
N LYS A 368 -6.39 27.14 -7.38
CA LYS A 368 -5.21 26.31 -7.16
C LYS A 368 -3.96 27.18 -7.02
N ASP A 369 -3.29 27.04 -5.87
CA ASP A 369 -1.96 27.56 -5.60
C ASP A 369 -0.93 26.42 -5.67
N SER A 370 0.21 26.60 -4.99
CA SER A 370 1.15 25.50 -4.77
C SER A 370 0.48 24.34 -4.01
N LEU A 371 0.49 23.14 -4.59
CA LEU A 371 -0.06 21.93 -3.96
C LEU A 371 0.55 21.69 -2.57
N VAL A 372 1.85 21.92 -2.42
CA VAL A 372 2.57 21.78 -1.14
C VAL A 372 2.02 22.77 -0.10
N ALA A 373 1.74 24.01 -0.48
CA ALA A 373 1.17 25.00 0.44
C ALA A 373 -0.25 24.62 0.87
N MET A 374 -1.05 24.11 -0.06
CA MET A 374 -2.40 23.62 0.23
C MET A 374 -2.40 22.45 1.20
N VAL A 375 -1.51 21.48 0.98
CA VAL A 375 -1.33 20.31 1.87
C VAL A 375 -0.84 20.75 3.25
N ASN A 376 0.13 21.65 3.32
CA ASN A 376 0.67 22.13 4.61
C ASN A 376 -0.42 22.79 5.47
N TYR A 377 -1.38 23.47 4.87
CA TYR A 377 -2.52 24.00 5.60
C TYR A 377 -3.37 22.89 6.25
N ALA A 378 -3.71 21.86 5.50
CA ALA A 378 -4.42 20.70 6.04
C ALA A 378 -3.60 19.99 7.15
N ARG A 379 -2.30 19.84 6.97
CA ARG A 379 -1.40 19.26 7.97
C ARG A 379 -1.42 20.02 9.29
N LEU A 380 -1.36 21.36 9.25
CA LEU A 380 -1.47 22.20 10.44
C LEU A 380 -2.80 21.99 11.17
N MET A 381 -3.89 21.80 10.44
CA MET A 381 -5.19 21.51 11.05
C MET A 381 -5.21 20.13 11.74
N PHE A 382 -4.60 19.10 11.15
CA PHE A 382 -4.44 17.79 11.81
C PHE A 382 -3.53 17.90 13.04
N GLN A 383 -2.40 18.60 12.92
CA GLN A 383 -1.44 18.79 14.02
C GLN A 383 -2.10 19.45 15.24
N ASN A 384 -3.01 20.38 15.01
CA ASN A 384 -3.74 21.12 16.04
C ASN A 384 -5.08 20.44 16.42
N SER A 385 -5.33 19.20 15.98
CA SER A 385 -6.57 18.44 16.25
C SER A 385 -7.86 19.16 15.82
N ARG A 386 -7.77 20.03 14.80
CA ARG A 386 -8.87 20.83 14.26
C ARG A 386 -9.66 20.13 13.15
N ILE A 387 -9.29 18.92 12.79
CA ILE A 387 -10.02 18.07 11.83
C ILE A 387 -10.41 16.77 12.54
N LYS A 388 -11.68 16.40 12.37
CA LYS A 388 -12.21 15.08 12.72
C LYS A 388 -12.86 14.45 11.50
N VAL A 389 -12.70 13.15 11.34
CA VAL A 389 -13.23 12.40 10.19
C VAL A 389 -14.08 11.24 10.73
N SER A 390 -15.31 11.13 10.24
CA SER A 390 -16.19 10.00 10.58
C SER A 390 -15.56 8.68 10.14
N THR A 391 -15.72 7.65 10.96
CA THR A 391 -15.27 6.28 10.63
C THR A 391 -15.89 5.74 9.35
N ASP A 392 -17.01 6.30 8.89
CA ASP A 392 -17.69 5.93 7.65
C ASP A 392 -16.97 6.43 6.38
N CYS A 393 -16.09 7.41 6.52
CA CYS A 393 -15.28 7.94 5.41
C CYS A 393 -14.07 7.04 5.18
N GLN A 394 -14.30 5.81 4.72
CA GLN A 394 -13.26 4.79 4.61
C GLN A 394 -12.20 5.15 3.55
N TYR A 395 -12.64 5.66 2.39
CA TYR A 395 -11.71 6.04 1.31
C TYR A 395 -10.84 7.24 1.71
N LEU A 396 -11.43 8.26 2.33
CA LEU A 396 -10.65 9.38 2.87
C LEU A 396 -9.66 8.92 3.95
N LYS A 397 -10.10 8.05 4.85
CA LYS A 397 -9.23 7.47 5.88
C LYS A 397 -8.03 6.75 5.27
N ASP A 398 -8.25 5.93 4.24
CA ASP A 398 -7.18 5.22 3.56
C ASP A 398 -6.24 6.19 2.82
N CYS A 399 -6.78 7.24 2.18
CA CYS A 399 -5.98 8.31 1.58
C CYS A 399 -5.11 9.06 2.61
N LEU A 400 -5.63 9.32 3.80
CA LEU A 400 -4.90 9.99 4.89
C LEU A 400 -3.78 9.14 5.48
N LEU A 401 -4.02 7.83 5.63
CA LEU A 401 -3.06 6.91 6.25
C LEU A 401 -1.97 6.45 5.28
N PHE A 402 -2.29 6.30 4.00
CA PHE A 402 -1.44 5.64 3.01
C PHE A 402 -1.08 6.51 1.81
N GLY A 403 -1.60 7.73 1.73
CA GLY A 403 -1.31 8.67 0.65
C GLY A 403 0.15 9.10 0.66
N LEU A 404 0.83 8.96 -0.49
CA LEU A 404 2.25 9.27 -0.65
C LEU A 404 2.46 10.40 -1.67
N TRP A 405 3.51 11.19 -1.44
CA TRP A 405 4.06 12.07 -2.45
C TRP A 405 4.79 11.27 -3.54
N ASP A 406 4.81 11.82 -4.75
CA ASP A 406 5.78 11.41 -5.76
C ASP A 406 7.23 11.72 -5.31
N ASP A 407 8.23 11.13 -5.97
CA ASP A 407 9.64 11.28 -5.61
C ASP A 407 10.11 12.75 -5.60
N ASN A 408 9.45 13.63 -6.36
CA ASN A 408 9.75 15.06 -6.46
C ASN A 408 8.85 15.95 -5.59
N ARG A 409 7.88 15.40 -4.88
CA ARG A 409 6.85 16.12 -4.11
C ARG A 409 6.07 17.17 -4.91
N LYS A 410 5.88 16.91 -6.21
CA LYS A 410 5.11 17.79 -7.11
C LYS A 410 3.68 17.33 -7.30
N ALA A 411 3.43 16.05 -7.10
CA ALA A 411 2.11 15.43 -7.24
C ALA A 411 1.91 14.33 -6.17
N PHE A 412 0.70 13.86 -6.04
CA PHE A 412 0.40 12.67 -5.26
C PHE A 412 0.79 11.43 -6.06
N LEU A 413 1.39 10.45 -5.36
CA LEU A 413 1.72 9.17 -5.97
C LEU A 413 0.44 8.38 -6.21
N ARG A 414 0.16 8.09 -7.48
CA ARG A 414 -0.97 7.25 -7.84
C ARG A 414 -0.73 5.80 -7.42
N SER A 415 -1.75 5.16 -6.85
CA SER A 415 -1.76 3.72 -6.60
C SER A 415 -3.01 3.06 -7.18
N ASP A 416 -2.94 1.75 -7.48
CA ASP A 416 -4.07 1.01 -8.04
C ASP A 416 -5.28 0.94 -7.10
N SER A 417 -5.05 1.02 -5.79
CA SER A 417 -6.10 0.93 -4.77
C SER A 417 -6.70 2.27 -4.38
N LEU A 418 -5.91 3.34 -4.39
CA LEU A 418 -6.33 4.67 -3.96
C LEU A 418 -6.47 5.67 -5.11
N GLY A 419 -6.17 5.27 -6.35
CA GLY A 419 -6.23 6.17 -7.51
C GLY A 419 -5.30 7.37 -7.33
N HIS A 420 -5.81 8.57 -7.64
CA HIS A 420 -5.11 9.86 -7.48
C HIS A 420 -5.29 10.51 -6.11
N LEU A 421 -5.84 9.80 -5.12
CA LEU A 421 -6.16 10.32 -3.78
C LEU A 421 -7.23 11.42 -3.82
N ASP A 422 -8.27 11.21 -4.62
CA ASP A 422 -9.32 12.20 -4.90
C ASP A 422 -10.04 12.67 -3.61
N ALA A 423 -10.19 11.79 -2.60
CA ALA A 423 -10.75 12.19 -1.31
C ALA A 423 -9.84 13.16 -0.53
N LEU A 424 -8.52 12.95 -0.59
CA LEU A 424 -7.56 13.87 0.03
C LEU A 424 -7.53 15.22 -0.70
N ALA A 425 -7.61 15.21 -2.03
CA ALA A 425 -7.72 16.43 -2.82
C ALA A 425 -9.00 17.21 -2.47
N ALA A 426 -10.15 16.54 -2.41
CA ALA A 426 -11.42 17.14 -1.98
C ALA A 426 -11.32 17.74 -0.55
N LEU A 427 -10.68 17.03 0.41
CA LEU A 427 -10.45 17.56 1.75
C LEU A 427 -9.63 18.86 1.72
N ILE A 428 -8.54 18.88 0.97
CA ILE A 428 -7.66 20.04 0.84
C ILE A 428 -8.43 21.23 0.24
N TYR A 429 -9.30 21.00 -0.72
CA TYR A 429 -10.15 22.05 -1.30
C TYR A 429 -11.18 22.55 -0.28
N GLY A 430 -11.83 21.64 0.43
CA GLY A 430 -12.86 21.95 1.41
C GLY A 430 -12.35 22.81 2.56
N VAL A 431 -11.22 22.45 3.17
CA VAL A 431 -10.69 23.20 4.31
C VAL A 431 -10.25 24.62 3.94
N ARG A 432 -9.92 24.88 2.68
CA ARG A 432 -9.49 26.20 2.22
C ARG A 432 -10.63 27.21 2.04
N VAL A 433 -11.84 26.75 1.78
CA VAL A 433 -12.99 27.63 1.57
C VAL A 433 -13.73 27.97 2.84
N ILE A 434 -13.34 27.37 3.96
CA ILE A 434 -13.91 27.66 5.27
C ILE A 434 -13.45 29.06 5.70
N ASP A 435 -14.39 29.97 5.81
CA ASP A 435 -14.12 31.32 6.35
C ASP A 435 -14.04 31.26 7.87
N GLN A 436 -12.81 31.24 8.39
CA GLN A 436 -12.53 31.25 9.82
C GLN A 436 -12.50 32.66 10.42
N ARG A 437 -12.56 33.72 9.58
CA ARG A 437 -12.47 35.10 10.03
C ARG A 437 -13.83 35.65 10.45
N THR A 438 -14.87 35.23 9.73
CA THR A 438 -16.24 35.66 10.02
C THR A 438 -16.85 34.77 11.08
N ASN A 439 -16.65 35.14 12.34
CA ASN A 439 -17.19 34.36 13.47
C ASN A 439 -18.59 34.89 13.83
N PRO A 440 -19.67 34.10 13.66
CA PRO A 440 -21.03 34.54 13.93
C PRO A 440 -21.37 34.58 15.43
N ILE A 441 -20.50 34.11 16.31
CA ILE A 441 -20.75 34.12 17.76
C ILE A 441 -20.62 35.53 18.31
N PRO A 442 -21.65 36.07 18.98
CA PRO A 442 -21.59 37.36 19.63
C PRO A 442 -20.48 37.44 20.67
N LYS A 443 -19.84 38.60 20.81
CA LYS A 443 -18.75 38.79 21.78
C LYS A 443 -19.16 38.44 23.21
N VAL A 444 -20.38 38.77 23.59
CA VAL A 444 -20.93 38.48 24.95
C VAL A 444 -21.05 36.97 25.19
N GLU A 445 -21.44 36.21 24.19
CA GLU A 445 -21.49 34.74 24.30
C GLU A 445 -20.09 34.13 24.35
N LYS A 446 -19.10 34.76 23.69
CA LYS A 446 -17.70 34.32 23.80
C LYS A 446 -17.14 34.41 25.22
N GLU A 447 -17.47 35.52 25.94
CA GLU A 447 -17.01 35.68 27.33
C GLU A 447 -17.62 34.63 28.26
N ASN A 448 -18.87 34.22 27.99
CA ASN A 448 -19.55 33.16 28.76
C ASN A 448 -19.12 31.74 28.41
N ILE A 449 -18.61 31.53 27.20
CA ILE A 449 -18.16 30.20 26.74
C ILE A 449 -16.72 29.91 27.18
N PHE A 450 -15.88 30.95 27.32
CA PHE A 450 -14.47 30.81 27.65
C PHE A 450 -14.15 30.84 29.15
N TYR A 451 -15.11 31.06 30.02
CA TYR A 451 -14.89 30.79 31.43
C TYR A 451 -15.17 29.32 31.71
N PRO A 452 -14.12 28.51 31.88
CA PRO A 452 -14.30 27.23 32.55
C PRO A 452 -14.91 27.56 33.91
N ILE A 453 -15.89 26.80 34.30
CA ILE A 453 -16.46 26.80 35.64
C ILE A 453 -15.30 26.90 36.62
N GLU A 454 -15.12 28.11 37.15
CA GLU A 454 -14.19 28.31 38.25
C GLU A 454 -14.66 27.46 39.41
N ASN A 455 -13.76 26.61 39.86
CA ASN A 455 -13.65 26.15 41.23
C ASN A 455 -14.88 25.46 41.84
N LYS A 456 -15.05 24.20 41.52
CA LYS A 456 -15.21 23.23 42.58
C LYS A 456 -13.92 22.42 42.69
N THR A 457 -12.89 23.04 43.26
CA THR A 457 -11.82 22.34 43.96
C THR A 457 -12.45 21.60 45.12
N SER A 458 -12.83 20.37 44.92
CA SER A 458 -12.89 19.30 45.90
C SER A 458 -13.41 18.05 45.20
N ASN A 459 -12.55 17.12 44.96
CA ASN A 459 -12.77 15.69 44.69
C ASN A 459 -11.98 15.06 43.57
N THR A 460 -11.20 15.80 42.78
CA THR A 460 -10.31 15.17 41.77
C THR A 460 -9.11 14.48 42.45
N THR A 461 -8.68 14.93 43.63
CA THR A 461 -7.56 14.33 44.35
C THR A 461 -7.93 13.02 45.05
N GLU A 462 -9.19 12.86 45.44
CA GLU A 462 -9.68 11.59 46.04
C GLU A 462 -9.98 10.53 44.98
N PHE A 463 -10.43 10.92 43.82
CA PHE A 463 -10.66 9.99 42.69
C PHE A 463 -9.34 9.36 42.23
N PHE A 464 -8.27 10.16 42.07
CA PHE A 464 -6.94 9.63 41.69
C PHE A 464 -6.31 8.78 42.78
N LYS A 465 -6.59 9.04 44.06
CA LYS A 465 -6.11 8.19 45.16
C LYS A 465 -6.84 6.85 45.25
N SER A 466 -8.05 6.73 44.77
CA SER A 466 -8.80 5.47 44.74
C SER A 466 -8.40 4.57 43.57
N VAL A 467 -7.91 5.13 42.47
CA VAL A 467 -7.48 4.38 41.28
C VAL A 467 -6.03 3.86 41.37
N LEU A 468 -5.22 4.47 42.23
CA LEU A 468 -3.82 4.08 42.46
C LEU A 468 -3.61 3.12 43.63
N LYS A 469 -4.68 2.54 44.17
CA LYS A 469 -4.66 1.50 45.21
C LYS A 469 -5.20 0.16 44.69
N LEU A 470 -4.71 -0.25 43.51
CA LEU A 470 -4.81 -1.63 43.03
C LEU A 470 -3.44 -2.03 42.44
#